data_510494a4356d3019b2c92a638def419e
#
_entry.id   510494a4356d3019b2c92a638def419e
#
_cell.length_a   1.000
_cell.length_b   1.000
_cell.length_c   1.000
_cell.angle_alpha   90.00
_cell.angle_beta   90.00
_cell.angle_gamma   90.00
#
_symmetry.space_group_name_H-M   'P 1'
#
loop_
_entity.id
_entity.type
_entity.pdbx_description
1 polymer ?
#
loop_
_entity_poly.entity_id
_entity_poly.type
_entity_poly.pdbx_seq_one_letter_code
_entity_poly.pdbx_strand_id
1 'polypeptide(L)'
;MLPVRGRDDRATRALCVLGTRTAWTPVGDGEFYCPGCGGDRNYQRLTGRRRLTLLGVPVLPRGTTGPVVECAACGHHYGTDVLDHPTTRRFSAMLRDGVHTVALAVLAAGGTGSRAPLETACAAVRAGGVEDCTEEQLAALVDALAADTGRVLGEPCGASLTIELHEALDPLAPHLAPAGREALLLQGAHIALADGPYTPAERDALTTVGAALTLPAEDVTRLLAAARTPS
;
A
#
# COMPACT_ATOMS: atom_id res chain seq x y z
N MET A 1 3.74 -13.32 12.66
CA MET A 1 2.78 -12.77 13.66
C MET A 1 1.93 -13.91 14.18
N LEU A 2 1.99 -14.24 15.48
CA LEU A 2 1.25 -15.37 16.05
C LEU A 2 -0.09 -14.86 16.56
N PRO A 3 -1.22 -15.54 16.25
CA PRO A 3 -2.52 -15.17 16.80
C PRO A 3 -2.54 -15.40 18.31
N VAL A 4 -2.97 -14.39 19.06
CA VAL A 4 -3.27 -14.54 20.48
C VAL A 4 -4.55 -15.39 20.58
N ARG A 5 -4.39 -16.69 20.81
CA ARG A 5 -5.50 -17.62 21.00
C ARG A 5 -6.35 -17.16 22.19
N GLY A 6 -7.51 -16.60 21.93
CA GLY A 6 -8.60 -16.53 22.88
C GLY A 6 -9.04 -17.96 23.17
N ARG A 7 -8.69 -18.46 24.33
CA ARG A 7 -9.11 -19.79 24.81
C ARG A 7 -10.59 -19.72 25.12
N ASP A 8 -11.42 -20.34 24.28
CA ASP A 8 -12.80 -20.66 24.61
C ASP A 8 -12.80 -21.60 25.81
N ASP A 9 -13.00 -21.04 27.01
CA ASP A 9 -13.25 -21.81 28.22
C ASP A 9 -14.69 -22.37 28.25
N ARG A 10 -14.96 -23.33 27.36
CA ARG A 10 -16.22 -24.09 27.40
C ARG A 10 -16.10 -25.49 27.98
N ALA A 11 -14.97 -25.90 28.49
CA ALA A 11 -14.87 -27.22 29.11
C ALA A 11 -13.90 -27.22 30.28
N THR A 12 -14.39 -26.88 31.43
CA THR A 12 -14.12 -27.58 32.71
C THR A 12 -14.79 -26.80 33.84
N ARG A 13 -15.90 -27.29 34.35
CA ARG A 13 -16.44 -26.90 35.66
C ARG A 13 -15.48 -27.43 36.75
N ALA A 14 -14.28 -26.95 36.80
CA ALA A 14 -13.50 -26.95 38.00
C ALA A 14 -13.96 -25.76 38.83
N LEU A 15 -14.35 -26.01 40.10
CA LEU A 15 -14.66 -24.97 41.07
C LEU A 15 -13.44 -24.04 41.25
N CYS A 16 -13.24 -23.13 40.32
CA CYS A 16 -12.26 -22.07 40.44
C CYS A 16 -12.83 -21.02 41.37
N VAL A 17 -12.43 -21.08 42.62
CA VAL A 17 -12.85 -20.15 43.69
C VAL A 17 -12.46 -18.72 43.37
N LEU A 18 -11.39 -18.53 42.60
CA LEU A 18 -10.88 -17.25 42.12
C LEU A 18 -10.64 -17.32 40.61
N GLY A 19 -11.25 -16.40 39.86
CA GLY A 19 -11.09 -16.28 38.42
C GLY A 19 -10.99 -14.81 37.96
N THR A 20 -10.56 -14.58 36.73
CA THR A 20 -10.65 -13.28 36.09
C THR A 20 -11.57 -13.36 34.88
N ARG A 21 -12.52 -12.46 34.81
CA ARG A 21 -13.43 -12.34 33.65
C ARG A 21 -13.20 -10.99 32.97
N THR A 22 -13.06 -11.01 31.65
CA THR A 22 -12.98 -9.79 30.84
C THR A 22 -14.35 -9.53 30.23
N ALA A 23 -14.89 -8.35 30.50
CA ALA A 23 -16.09 -7.87 29.82
C ALA A 23 -15.62 -6.97 28.65
N TRP A 24 -15.96 -7.35 27.42
CA TRP A 24 -15.64 -6.62 26.23
C TRP A 24 -16.73 -5.61 25.90
N THR A 25 -16.35 -4.39 25.52
CA THR A 25 -17.24 -3.32 25.09
C THR A 25 -16.79 -2.85 23.72
N PRO A 26 -17.68 -2.84 22.69
CA PRO A 26 -17.33 -2.32 21.37
C PRO A 26 -17.13 -0.80 21.44
N VAL A 27 -16.06 -0.33 20.79
CA VAL A 27 -15.69 1.09 20.72
C VAL A 27 -15.54 1.59 19.29
N GLY A 28 -15.72 0.72 18.30
CA GLY A 28 -15.69 1.05 16.88
C GLY A 28 -15.77 -0.21 16.02
N ASP A 29 -16.00 0.00 14.74
CA ASP A 29 -16.08 -1.06 13.73
C ASP A 29 -15.46 -0.58 12.42
N GLY A 30 -15.33 -1.47 11.44
CA GLY A 30 -14.82 -1.19 10.12
C GLY A 30 -14.47 -2.46 9.35
N GLU A 31 -13.71 -2.29 8.28
CA GLU A 31 -13.22 -3.36 7.43
C GLU A 31 -11.68 -3.46 7.54
N PHE A 32 -11.14 -4.66 7.56
CA PHE A 32 -9.72 -4.94 7.63
C PHE A 32 -9.37 -6.23 6.91
N TYR A 33 -8.11 -6.39 6.54
CA TYR A 33 -7.60 -7.67 6.06
C TYR A 33 -7.38 -8.60 7.25
N CYS A 34 -8.15 -9.69 7.30
CA CYS A 34 -8.03 -10.68 8.36
C CYS A 34 -6.99 -11.75 8.00
N PRO A 35 -5.84 -11.87 8.73
CA PRO A 35 -4.82 -12.88 8.43
C PRO A 35 -5.34 -14.31 8.61
N GLY A 36 -6.29 -14.53 9.53
CA GLY A 36 -6.86 -15.85 9.79
C GLY A 36 -7.87 -16.30 8.73
N CYS A 37 -8.57 -15.35 8.09
CA CYS A 37 -9.51 -15.64 6.99
C CYS A 37 -8.86 -15.54 5.61
N GLY A 38 -7.68 -14.93 5.48
CA GLY A 38 -7.01 -14.67 4.21
C GLY A 38 -7.74 -13.70 3.30
N GLY A 39 -8.44 -12.68 3.84
CA GLY A 39 -9.18 -11.71 3.05
C GLY A 39 -9.87 -10.63 3.88
N ASP A 40 -10.49 -9.69 3.19
CA ASP A 40 -11.15 -8.54 3.81
C ASP A 40 -12.40 -8.99 4.59
N ARG A 41 -12.53 -8.51 5.83
CA ARG A 41 -13.62 -8.83 6.76
C ARG A 41 -13.96 -7.63 7.61
N ASN A 42 -15.22 -7.59 8.05
CA ASN A 42 -15.64 -6.64 9.07
C ASN A 42 -15.03 -7.01 10.43
N TYR A 43 -14.72 -5.99 11.21
CA TYR A 43 -14.21 -6.15 12.57
C TYR A 43 -14.99 -5.30 13.55
N GLN A 44 -14.87 -5.66 14.82
CA GLN A 44 -15.23 -4.83 15.95
C GLN A 44 -13.96 -4.53 16.78
N ARG A 45 -13.75 -3.26 17.09
CA ARG A 45 -12.72 -2.83 18.02
C ARG A 45 -13.29 -2.88 19.43
N LEU A 46 -12.70 -3.72 20.28
CA LEU A 46 -13.19 -4.00 21.62
C LEU A 46 -12.21 -3.48 22.66
N THR A 47 -12.75 -2.89 23.74
CA THR A 47 -11.97 -2.58 24.95
C THR A 47 -12.43 -3.49 26.09
N GLY A 48 -11.49 -4.14 26.76
CA GLY A 48 -11.77 -5.09 27.83
C GLY A 48 -11.66 -4.46 29.22
N ARG A 49 -12.63 -4.74 30.09
CA ARG A 49 -12.55 -4.49 31.52
C ARG A 49 -12.37 -5.80 32.28
N ARG A 50 -11.22 -5.97 32.92
CA ARG A 50 -10.93 -7.15 33.74
C ARG A 50 -11.56 -6.99 35.11
N ARG A 51 -12.29 -8.03 35.56
CA ARG A 51 -12.87 -8.13 36.90
C ARG A 51 -12.41 -9.43 37.54
N LEU A 52 -12.06 -9.34 38.82
CA LEU A 52 -11.82 -10.53 39.64
C LEU A 52 -13.17 -11.15 39.98
N THR A 53 -13.34 -12.45 39.74
CA THR A 53 -14.55 -13.20 40.08
C THR A 53 -14.26 -14.15 41.23
N LEU A 54 -15.12 -14.12 42.24
CA LEU A 54 -15.16 -15.07 43.31
C LEU A 54 -16.45 -15.92 43.20
N LEU A 55 -16.32 -17.23 43.05
CA LEU A 55 -17.47 -18.14 42.84
C LEU A 55 -18.32 -17.73 41.60
N GLY A 56 -17.68 -17.14 40.56
CA GLY A 56 -18.39 -16.68 39.35
C GLY A 56 -19.00 -15.27 39.44
N VAL A 57 -19.01 -14.64 40.63
CA VAL A 57 -19.51 -13.27 40.84
C VAL A 57 -18.37 -12.25 40.69
N PRO A 58 -18.49 -11.19 39.87
CA PRO A 58 -17.47 -10.16 39.74
C PRO A 58 -17.41 -9.28 40.98
N VAL A 59 -16.30 -9.33 41.74
CA VAL A 59 -16.15 -8.68 43.07
C VAL A 59 -15.32 -7.41 42.97
N LEU A 60 -14.25 -7.38 42.18
CA LEU A 60 -13.31 -6.25 42.16
C LEU A 60 -12.87 -5.93 40.73
N PRO A 61 -12.80 -4.63 40.33
CA PRO A 61 -12.19 -4.23 39.07
C PRO A 61 -10.67 -4.45 39.14
N ARG A 62 -10.08 -5.07 38.11
CA ARG A 62 -8.64 -5.37 38.05
C ARG A 62 -7.91 -4.66 36.89
N GLY A 63 -8.52 -3.61 36.35
CA GLY A 63 -7.92 -2.80 35.29
C GLY A 63 -8.60 -3.00 33.92
N THR A 64 -8.10 -2.27 32.93
CA THR A 64 -8.54 -2.34 31.55
C THR A 64 -7.51 -3.11 30.72
N THR A 65 -8.00 -3.84 29.73
CA THR A 65 -7.17 -4.44 28.68
C THR A 65 -7.21 -3.51 27.47
N GLY A 66 -6.06 -3.27 26.84
CA GLY A 66 -5.98 -2.42 25.64
C GLY A 66 -6.93 -2.86 24.55
N PRO A 67 -7.21 -1.99 23.55
CA PRO A 67 -8.10 -2.30 22.48
C PRO A 67 -7.61 -3.51 21.67
N VAL A 68 -8.54 -4.40 21.33
CA VAL A 68 -8.32 -5.53 20.43
C VAL A 68 -9.28 -5.42 19.24
N VAL A 69 -8.91 -6.03 18.14
CA VAL A 69 -9.72 -6.14 16.93
C VAL A 69 -10.27 -7.57 16.85
N GLU A 70 -11.57 -7.72 16.94
CA GLU A 70 -12.26 -9.01 16.75
C GLU A 70 -12.78 -9.12 15.33
N CYS A 71 -12.38 -10.17 14.61
CA CYS A 71 -12.90 -10.46 13.29
C CYS A 71 -14.35 -10.98 13.39
N ALA A 72 -15.27 -10.33 12.70
CA ALA A 72 -16.69 -10.73 12.70
C ALA A 72 -16.94 -12.13 12.07
N ALA A 73 -16.03 -12.60 11.20
CA ALA A 73 -16.19 -13.88 10.52
C ALA A 73 -15.60 -15.06 11.30
N CYS A 74 -14.38 -14.94 11.85
CA CYS A 74 -13.71 -16.05 12.54
C CYS A 74 -13.67 -15.89 14.07
N GLY A 75 -14.09 -14.75 14.62
CA GLY A 75 -14.07 -14.48 16.06
C GLY A 75 -12.67 -14.36 16.67
N HIS A 76 -11.60 -14.39 15.87
CA HIS A 76 -10.25 -14.23 16.40
C HIS A 76 -9.99 -12.78 16.81
N HIS A 77 -9.22 -12.63 17.90
CA HIS A 77 -8.75 -11.34 18.38
C HIS A 77 -7.33 -11.07 17.91
N TYR A 78 -7.11 -9.85 17.44
CA TYR A 78 -5.82 -9.34 16.97
C TYR A 78 -5.47 -8.06 17.72
N GLY A 79 -4.19 -7.69 17.72
CA GLY A 79 -3.77 -6.35 18.12
C GLY A 79 -4.29 -5.30 17.14
N THR A 80 -4.24 -4.03 17.52
CA THR A 80 -4.68 -2.92 16.65
C THR A 80 -3.74 -2.68 15.47
N ASP A 81 -2.53 -3.20 15.51
CA ASP A 81 -1.52 -3.17 14.45
C ASP A 81 -1.99 -3.84 13.14
N VAL A 82 -2.96 -4.76 13.21
CA VAL A 82 -3.55 -5.35 11.99
C VAL A 82 -4.33 -4.33 11.15
N LEU A 83 -4.73 -3.21 11.74
CA LEU A 83 -5.43 -2.13 11.04
C LEU A 83 -4.48 -1.23 10.22
N ASP A 84 -3.18 -1.32 10.45
CA ASP A 84 -2.16 -0.61 9.67
C ASP A 84 -1.97 -1.23 8.28
N HIS A 85 -2.42 -2.47 8.09
CA HIS A 85 -2.42 -3.13 6.79
C HIS A 85 -3.67 -2.73 5.98
N PRO A 86 -3.49 -2.31 4.72
CA PRO A 86 -4.63 -1.99 3.86
C PRO A 86 -5.47 -3.24 3.58
N THR A 87 -6.77 -3.05 3.36
CA THR A 87 -7.63 -4.07 2.76
C THR A 87 -7.17 -4.38 1.34
N THR A 88 -7.57 -5.54 0.81
CA THR A 88 -7.23 -5.93 -0.57
C THR A 88 -7.70 -4.89 -1.58
N ARG A 89 -8.90 -4.32 -1.38
CA ARG A 89 -9.43 -3.24 -2.21
C ARG A 89 -8.57 -1.99 -2.16
N ARG A 90 -8.19 -1.56 -0.95
CA ARG A 90 -7.36 -0.36 -0.76
C ARG A 90 -5.97 -0.57 -1.35
N PHE A 91 -5.37 -1.74 -1.12
CA PHE A 91 -4.07 -2.08 -1.68
C PHE A 91 -4.09 -2.07 -3.23
N SER A 92 -5.13 -2.67 -3.85
CA SER A 92 -5.29 -2.65 -5.31
C SER A 92 -5.49 -1.24 -5.85
N ALA A 93 -6.21 -0.37 -5.13
CA ALA A 93 -6.34 1.04 -5.52
C ALA A 93 -4.99 1.77 -5.45
N MET A 94 -4.27 1.64 -4.33
CA MET A 94 -2.94 2.24 -4.16
C MET A 94 -1.94 1.76 -5.23
N LEU A 95 -2.00 0.48 -5.62
CA LEU A 95 -1.14 -0.05 -6.67
C LEU A 95 -1.48 0.55 -8.05
N ARG A 96 -2.77 0.68 -8.38
CA ARG A 96 -3.20 1.34 -9.62
C ARG A 96 -2.76 2.80 -9.68
N ASP A 97 -2.98 3.52 -8.59
CA ASP A 97 -2.59 4.92 -8.48
C ASP A 97 -1.07 5.07 -8.62
N GLY A 98 -0.29 4.19 -7.96
CA GLY A 98 1.16 4.16 -8.07
C GLY A 98 1.66 3.90 -9.49
N VAL A 99 1.11 2.89 -10.19
CA VAL A 99 1.45 2.59 -11.59
C VAL A 99 1.12 3.79 -12.50
N HIS A 100 -0.05 4.39 -12.30
CA HIS A 100 -0.49 5.53 -13.10
C HIS A 100 0.41 6.76 -12.88
N THR A 101 0.74 7.06 -11.62
CA THR A 101 1.62 8.19 -11.28
C THR A 101 3.04 8.01 -11.82
N VAL A 102 3.60 6.78 -11.72
CA VAL A 102 4.91 6.46 -12.33
C VAL A 102 4.87 6.65 -13.84
N ALA A 103 3.83 6.18 -14.52
CA ALA A 103 3.68 6.35 -15.96
C ALA A 103 3.62 7.83 -16.37
N LEU A 104 2.81 8.64 -15.68
CA LEU A 104 2.71 10.08 -15.92
C LEU A 104 4.03 10.80 -15.65
N ALA A 105 4.74 10.44 -14.58
CA ALA A 105 6.02 11.05 -14.23
C ALA A 105 7.08 10.80 -15.31
N VAL A 106 7.17 9.59 -15.83
CA VAL A 106 8.12 9.24 -16.89
C VAL A 106 7.73 9.92 -18.20
N LEU A 107 6.46 9.94 -18.58
CA LEU A 107 5.97 10.64 -19.77
C LEU A 107 6.18 12.16 -19.68
N ALA A 108 5.98 12.75 -18.49
CA ALA A 108 6.26 14.18 -18.29
C ALA A 108 7.74 14.52 -18.42
N ALA A 109 8.63 13.60 -18.02
CA ALA A 109 10.08 13.74 -18.15
C ALA A 109 10.59 13.48 -19.58
N GLY A 110 10.05 12.48 -20.28
CA GLY A 110 10.43 12.13 -21.66
C GLY A 110 9.73 12.97 -22.73
N GLY A 111 8.55 13.53 -22.40
CA GLY A 111 7.67 14.22 -23.33
C GLY A 111 6.69 13.27 -24.01
N THR A 112 5.65 13.86 -24.62
CA THR A 112 4.56 13.13 -25.31
C THR A 112 4.75 13.06 -26.85
N GLY A 113 5.94 13.50 -27.34
CA GLY A 113 6.22 13.58 -28.79
C GLY A 113 6.42 12.21 -29.46
N SER A 114 6.76 11.17 -28.70
CA SER A 114 6.95 9.82 -29.19
C SER A 114 5.75 8.94 -28.82
N ARG A 115 5.30 8.12 -29.78
CA ARG A 115 4.16 7.23 -29.58
C ARG A 115 4.53 6.00 -28.75
N ALA A 116 5.75 5.49 -28.87
CA ALA A 116 6.16 4.26 -28.24
C ALA A 116 6.11 4.30 -26.69
N PRO A 117 6.59 5.36 -25.99
CA PRO A 117 6.38 5.52 -24.55
C PRO A 117 4.91 5.61 -24.14
N LEU A 118 4.06 6.31 -24.94
CA LEU A 118 2.63 6.40 -24.67
C LEU A 118 1.93 5.04 -24.77
N GLU A 119 2.21 4.26 -25.82
CA GLU A 119 1.69 2.89 -25.98
C GLU A 119 2.14 2.00 -24.81
N THR A 120 3.41 2.06 -24.43
CA THR A 120 3.97 1.26 -23.32
C THR A 120 3.37 1.67 -21.97
N ALA A 121 3.23 2.98 -21.72
CA ALA A 121 2.60 3.49 -20.51
C ALA A 121 1.11 3.09 -20.44
N CYS A 122 0.39 3.22 -21.54
CA CYS A 122 -1.02 2.82 -21.63
C CYS A 122 -1.20 1.32 -21.34
N ALA A 123 -0.32 0.47 -21.92
CA ALA A 123 -0.32 -0.97 -21.64
C ALA A 123 -0.04 -1.26 -20.14
N ALA A 124 0.91 -0.55 -19.54
CA ALA A 124 1.25 -0.68 -18.11
C ALA A 124 0.08 -0.28 -17.21
N VAL A 125 -0.58 0.85 -17.50
CA VAL A 125 -1.73 1.35 -16.74
C VAL A 125 -2.93 0.42 -16.86
N ARG A 126 -3.20 -0.12 -18.06
CA ARG A 126 -4.24 -1.15 -18.27
C ARG A 126 -3.96 -2.42 -17.50
N ALA A 127 -2.72 -2.91 -17.53
CA ALA A 127 -2.30 -4.07 -16.74
C ALA A 127 -2.44 -3.82 -15.23
N GLY A 128 -2.30 -2.58 -14.77
CA GLY A 128 -2.56 -2.14 -13.41
C GLY A 128 -4.05 -2.11 -13.02
N GLY A 129 -4.98 -2.30 -13.98
CA GLY A 129 -6.42 -2.38 -13.75
C GLY A 129 -7.22 -1.14 -14.12
N VAL A 130 -6.69 -0.25 -15.00
CA VAL A 130 -7.42 0.86 -15.63
C VAL A 130 -7.65 0.50 -17.09
N GLU A 131 -8.63 -0.38 -17.35
CA GLU A 131 -8.87 -0.98 -18.67
C GLU A 131 -9.17 0.05 -19.76
N ASP A 132 -9.84 1.16 -19.41
CA ASP A 132 -10.27 2.20 -20.34
C ASP A 132 -9.18 3.26 -20.64
N CYS A 133 -7.95 3.08 -20.17
CA CYS A 133 -6.86 4.03 -20.42
C CYS A 133 -6.54 4.11 -21.91
N THR A 134 -6.46 5.33 -22.46
CA THR A 134 -6.06 5.58 -23.87
C THR A 134 -4.80 6.47 -23.92
N GLU A 135 -4.09 6.38 -25.05
CA GLU A 135 -2.90 7.19 -25.30
C GLU A 135 -3.22 8.69 -25.26
N GLU A 136 -4.37 9.07 -25.84
CA GLU A 136 -4.84 10.46 -25.89
C GLU A 136 -5.16 10.98 -24.49
N GLN A 137 -5.72 10.15 -23.62
CA GLN A 137 -6.00 10.52 -22.22
C GLN A 137 -4.70 10.75 -21.45
N LEU A 138 -3.71 9.84 -21.59
CA LEU A 138 -2.41 10.01 -20.95
C LEU A 138 -1.68 11.27 -21.44
N ALA A 139 -1.67 11.51 -22.75
CA ALA A 139 -1.07 12.70 -23.31
C ALA A 139 -1.74 13.97 -22.80
N ALA A 140 -3.07 14.02 -22.79
CA ALA A 140 -3.83 15.16 -22.27
C ALA A 140 -3.58 15.42 -20.80
N LEU A 141 -3.42 14.37 -19.97
CA LEU A 141 -3.07 14.50 -18.55
C LEU A 141 -1.65 15.07 -18.37
N VAL A 142 -0.66 14.59 -19.13
CA VAL A 142 0.71 15.11 -19.11
C VAL A 142 0.74 16.58 -19.54
N ASP A 143 0.03 16.94 -20.58
CA ASP A 143 -0.07 18.34 -21.05
C ASP A 143 -0.74 19.23 -20.01
N ALA A 144 -1.79 18.74 -19.33
CA ALA A 144 -2.47 19.46 -18.26
C ALA A 144 -1.54 19.68 -17.05
N LEU A 145 -0.78 18.65 -16.64
CA LEU A 145 0.21 18.76 -15.57
C LEU A 145 1.33 19.76 -15.92
N ALA A 146 1.80 19.77 -17.16
CA ALA A 146 2.77 20.73 -17.63
C ALA A 146 2.25 22.17 -17.59
N ALA A 147 1.00 22.38 -18.03
CA ALA A 147 0.34 23.69 -18.01
C ALA A 147 0.13 24.22 -16.59
N ASP A 148 -0.33 23.38 -15.67
CA ASP A 148 -0.59 23.73 -14.27
C ASP A 148 0.70 24.10 -13.51
N THR A 149 1.78 23.37 -13.77
CA THR A 149 3.09 23.60 -13.14
C THR A 149 3.94 24.65 -13.84
N GLY A 150 3.52 25.17 -15.00
CA GLY A 150 4.32 26.06 -15.85
C GLY A 150 5.60 25.43 -16.40
N ARG A 151 5.66 24.10 -16.45
CA ARG A 151 6.85 23.32 -16.88
C ARG A 151 6.89 23.12 -18.38
N VAL A 152 8.11 23.09 -18.89
CA VAL A 152 8.37 22.59 -20.24
C VAL A 152 8.54 21.06 -20.16
N LEU A 153 7.86 20.31 -21.01
CA LEU A 153 8.02 18.86 -21.11
C LEU A 153 9.47 18.50 -21.41
N GLY A 154 10.00 17.49 -20.73
CA GLY A 154 11.40 17.07 -20.89
C GLY A 154 12.38 17.75 -19.93
N GLU A 155 11.91 18.63 -19.02
CA GLU A 155 12.75 19.17 -17.95
C GLU A 155 12.84 18.22 -16.74
N PRO A 156 13.92 18.32 -15.91
CA PRO A 156 14.06 17.53 -14.70
C PRO A 156 12.83 17.60 -13.80
N CYS A 157 12.59 16.55 -13.04
CA CYS A 157 11.44 16.39 -12.15
C CYS A 157 11.30 17.61 -11.23
N GLY A 158 10.29 18.45 -11.47
CA GLY A 158 10.02 19.62 -10.63
C GLY A 158 9.52 19.20 -9.24
N ALA A 159 9.56 20.15 -8.28
CA ALA A 159 9.13 19.89 -6.91
C ALA A 159 7.70 19.35 -6.81
N SER A 160 6.78 19.81 -7.68
CA SER A 160 5.38 19.34 -7.71
C SER A 160 5.30 17.84 -8.03
N LEU A 161 5.95 17.39 -9.10
CA LEU A 161 5.93 15.98 -9.51
C LEU A 161 6.62 15.08 -8.48
N THR A 162 7.67 15.57 -7.82
CA THR A 162 8.32 14.88 -6.71
C THR A 162 7.33 14.65 -5.56
N ILE A 163 6.56 15.66 -5.19
CA ILE A 163 5.53 15.57 -4.13
C ILE A 163 4.46 14.54 -4.53
N GLU A 164 3.92 14.62 -5.74
CA GLU A 164 2.90 13.68 -6.24
C GLU A 164 3.40 12.23 -6.25
N LEU A 165 4.66 12.00 -6.64
CA LEU A 165 5.28 10.67 -6.58
C LEU A 165 5.36 10.15 -5.14
N HIS A 166 5.78 10.98 -4.19
CA HIS A 166 5.83 10.60 -2.78
C HIS A 166 4.44 10.36 -2.21
N GLU A 167 3.45 11.23 -2.50
CA GLU A 167 2.07 11.05 -2.04
C GLU A 167 1.45 9.73 -2.53
N ALA A 168 1.76 9.30 -3.76
CA ALA A 168 1.24 8.06 -4.32
C ALA A 168 2.03 6.82 -3.85
N LEU A 169 3.35 6.91 -3.72
CA LEU A 169 4.22 5.74 -3.52
C LEU A 169 4.61 5.50 -2.06
N ASP A 170 4.78 6.54 -1.22
CA ASP A 170 5.14 6.37 0.19
C ASP A 170 4.14 5.51 0.98
N PRO A 171 2.80 5.68 0.80
CA PRO A 171 1.83 4.81 1.46
C PRO A 171 1.85 3.37 0.93
N LEU A 172 2.26 3.16 -0.33
CA LEU A 172 2.28 1.86 -0.98
C LEU A 172 3.55 1.06 -0.65
N ALA A 173 4.71 1.72 -0.60
CA ALA A 173 6.03 1.10 -0.46
C ALA A 173 6.14 0.12 0.73
N PRO A 174 5.63 0.40 1.95
CA PRO A 174 5.71 -0.53 3.08
C PRO A 174 4.95 -1.83 2.87
N HIS A 175 3.95 -1.84 1.97
CA HIS A 175 3.09 -2.99 1.71
C HIS A 175 3.55 -3.83 0.52
N LEU A 176 4.56 -3.35 -0.23
CA LEU A 176 5.18 -4.09 -1.32
C LEU A 176 6.37 -4.92 -0.81
N ALA A 177 6.47 -6.17 -1.27
CA ALA A 177 7.68 -6.95 -1.16
C ALA A 177 8.82 -6.27 -1.95
N PRO A 178 10.10 -6.49 -1.61
CA PRO A 178 11.24 -5.90 -2.35
C PRO A 178 11.14 -6.09 -3.86
N ALA A 179 10.83 -7.30 -4.32
CA ALA A 179 10.64 -7.58 -5.75
C ALA A 179 9.50 -6.78 -6.39
N GLY A 180 8.43 -6.45 -5.63
CA GLY A 180 7.33 -5.62 -6.11
C GLY A 180 7.72 -4.15 -6.29
N ARG A 181 8.56 -3.61 -5.40
CA ARG A 181 9.12 -2.26 -5.52
C ARG A 181 10.06 -2.16 -6.73
N GLU A 182 10.94 -3.16 -6.91
CA GLU A 182 11.82 -3.25 -8.08
C GLU A 182 11.00 -3.36 -9.38
N ALA A 183 9.95 -4.18 -9.41
CA ALA A 183 9.09 -4.34 -10.57
C ALA A 183 8.40 -3.04 -10.99
N LEU A 184 7.93 -2.23 -10.02
CA LEU A 184 7.31 -0.95 -10.30
C LEU A 184 8.31 0.07 -10.87
N LEU A 185 9.54 0.12 -10.35
CA LEU A 185 10.62 0.91 -10.91
C LEU A 185 10.96 0.48 -12.34
N LEU A 186 11.09 -0.83 -12.57
CA LEU A 186 11.40 -1.39 -13.89
C LEU A 186 10.28 -1.14 -14.90
N GLN A 187 9.03 -1.09 -14.46
CA GLN A 187 7.90 -0.72 -15.32
C GLN A 187 8.05 0.72 -15.83
N GLY A 188 8.40 1.67 -14.95
CA GLY A 188 8.77 3.03 -15.37
C GLY A 188 9.97 3.06 -16.32
N ALA A 189 11.00 2.25 -16.03
CA ALA A 189 12.18 2.14 -16.89
C ALA A 189 11.85 1.62 -18.29
N HIS A 190 10.93 0.67 -18.44
CA HIS A 190 10.49 0.16 -19.74
C HIS A 190 9.71 1.22 -20.55
N ILE A 191 8.93 2.08 -19.89
CA ILE A 191 8.27 3.21 -20.54
C ILE A 191 9.32 4.18 -21.12
N ALA A 192 10.31 4.57 -20.30
CA ALA A 192 11.35 5.48 -20.71
C ALA A 192 12.27 4.93 -21.83
N LEU A 193 12.46 3.61 -21.87
CA LEU A 193 13.32 2.96 -22.88
C LEU A 193 12.59 2.66 -24.20
N ALA A 194 11.30 2.92 -24.27
CA ALA A 194 10.47 2.52 -25.42
C ALA A 194 10.88 3.24 -26.72
N ASP A 195 11.48 4.44 -26.63
CA ASP A 195 11.92 5.21 -27.80
C ASP A 195 13.44 5.46 -27.84
N GLY A 196 14.18 4.89 -26.89
CA GLY A 196 15.65 5.03 -26.89
C GLY A 196 16.31 4.98 -25.51
N PRO A 197 17.54 5.45 -25.41
CA PRO A 197 18.22 5.55 -24.13
C PRO A 197 17.59 6.63 -23.25
N TYR A 198 17.62 6.42 -21.92
CA TYR A 198 17.13 7.43 -20.97
C TYR A 198 17.67 8.82 -21.23
N THR A 199 16.82 9.80 -21.29
CA THR A 199 17.17 11.21 -21.15
C THR A 199 17.63 11.52 -19.71
N PRO A 200 18.33 12.62 -19.45
CA PRO A 200 18.66 13.05 -18.09
C PRO A 200 17.40 13.23 -17.22
N ALA A 201 16.34 13.82 -17.77
CA ALA A 201 15.08 14.06 -17.05
C ALA A 201 14.36 12.77 -16.67
N GLU A 202 14.31 11.78 -17.56
CA GLU A 202 13.74 10.47 -17.26
C GLU A 202 14.53 9.73 -16.19
N ARG A 203 15.85 9.84 -16.21
CA ARG A 203 16.69 9.24 -15.18
C ARG A 203 16.45 9.87 -13.82
N ASP A 204 16.29 11.19 -13.75
CA ASP A 204 15.97 11.92 -12.53
C ASP A 204 14.58 11.50 -12.01
N ALA A 205 13.58 11.41 -12.88
CA ALA A 205 12.25 10.93 -12.53
C ALA A 205 12.28 9.50 -11.97
N LEU A 206 12.98 8.57 -12.63
CA LEU A 206 13.13 7.19 -12.17
C LEU A 206 13.92 7.09 -10.86
N THR A 207 14.90 7.97 -10.64
CA THR A 207 15.62 8.04 -9.37
C THR A 207 14.68 8.48 -8.24
N THR A 208 13.82 9.46 -8.51
CA THR A 208 12.77 9.91 -7.57
C THR A 208 11.76 8.79 -7.27
N VAL A 209 11.31 8.06 -8.30
CA VAL A 209 10.46 6.87 -8.12
C VAL A 209 11.14 5.84 -7.21
N GLY A 210 12.42 5.54 -7.43
CA GLY A 210 13.17 4.62 -6.59
C GLY A 210 13.27 5.09 -5.14
N ALA A 211 13.48 6.38 -4.91
CA ALA A 211 13.53 6.97 -3.58
C ALA A 211 12.16 6.86 -2.85
N ALA A 212 11.05 7.20 -3.52
CA ALA A 212 9.70 7.07 -2.98
C ALA A 212 9.33 5.59 -2.68
N LEU A 213 9.83 4.64 -3.47
CA LEU A 213 9.72 3.21 -3.21
C LEU A 213 10.68 2.69 -2.13
N THR A 214 11.45 3.56 -1.48
CA THR A 214 12.44 3.20 -0.46
C THR A 214 13.50 2.19 -0.95
N LEU A 215 13.85 2.26 -2.24
CA LEU A 215 14.94 1.46 -2.81
C LEU A 215 16.29 2.16 -2.55
N PRO A 216 17.35 1.41 -2.18
CA PRO A 216 18.69 1.96 -2.08
C PRO A 216 19.16 2.56 -3.43
N ALA A 217 19.84 3.69 -3.41
CA ALA A 217 20.29 4.37 -4.63
C ALA A 217 21.20 3.50 -5.52
N GLU A 218 22.01 2.62 -4.91
CA GLU A 218 22.83 1.63 -5.60
C GLU A 218 22.00 0.60 -6.34
N ASP A 219 20.88 0.13 -5.74
CA ASP A 219 19.95 -0.81 -6.38
C ASP A 219 19.20 -0.15 -7.53
N VAL A 220 18.75 1.10 -7.36
CA VAL A 220 18.13 1.88 -8.44
C VAL A 220 19.09 1.98 -9.63
N THR A 221 20.34 2.38 -9.38
CA THR A 221 21.35 2.49 -10.43
C THR A 221 21.60 1.17 -11.15
N ARG A 222 21.71 0.08 -10.39
CA ARG A 222 21.92 -1.28 -10.91
C ARG A 222 20.73 -1.74 -11.76
N LEU A 223 19.50 -1.54 -11.29
CA LEU A 223 18.27 -1.95 -11.98
C LEU A 223 18.10 -1.17 -13.29
N LEU A 224 18.31 0.16 -13.27
CA LEU A 224 18.20 0.98 -14.47
C LEU A 224 19.29 0.65 -15.50
N ALA A 225 20.48 0.27 -15.06
CA ALA A 225 21.56 -0.20 -15.95
C ALA A 225 21.20 -1.56 -16.56
N ALA A 226 20.66 -2.50 -15.77
CA ALA A 226 20.24 -3.82 -16.23
C ALA A 226 19.11 -3.76 -17.26
N ALA A 227 18.11 -2.88 -17.05
CA ALA A 227 16.99 -2.69 -17.96
C ALA A 227 17.39 -2.22 -19.37
N ARG A 228 18.54 -1.57 -19.52
CA ARG A 228 19.09 -1.11 -20.82
C ARG A 228 19.70 -2.24 -21.66
N THR A 229 19.97 -3.38 -21.07
CA THR A 229 20.62 -4.50 -21.78
C THR A 229 19.51 -5.41 -22.31
N PRO A 230 19.29 -5.50 -23.63
CA PRO A 230 18.33 -6.45 -24.18
C PRO A 230 18.78 -7.87 -23.84
N SER A 231 17.87 -8.70 -23.32
CA SER A 231 18.09 -10.13 -23.06
C SER A 231 18.13 -10.93 -24.35
#